data_767a5edd784e44e85c9645048ce0cd03
#
_entry.id   767a5edd784e44e85c9645048ce0cd03
#
_cell.length_a   1.000
_cell.length_b   1.000
_cell.length_c   1.000
_cell.angle_alpha   90.00
_cell.angle_beta   90.00
_cell.angle_gamma   90.00
#
_symmetry.space_group_name_H-M   'P 1'
#
loop_
_entity.id
_entity.type
_entity.pdbx_description
1 polymer ?
#
loop_
_entity_poly.entity_id
_entity_poly.type
_entity_poly.pdbx_seq_one_letter_code
_entity_poly.pdbx_strand_id
1 'polypeptide(L)'
;AYNLPQGTLSQYFRDVAAHRLGTITHVGLDTFADPRISGGCLNDVTKENFVKVINIEGHDQLFYPRMDMNIGFIRGTYADEWGNVVLTKEVSPFDATPLAQAVHNSGGIVVVQVEKIVKGGTLDPKLVKVPGIYVDYVVQVDDETKRQQSFDCEYDPSLTGETTIPVKALDPAPLNAKKVIARRAALLLLNMSSEAVINLGI
;
A
#
# COMPACT_ATOMS: atom_id res chain seq x y z
N ALA A 1 -18.20 -6.22 -2.72
CA ALA A 1 -16.80 -5.91 -2.38
C ALA A 1 -15.95 -7.16 -2.49
N TYR A 2 -14.68 -6.98 -2.91
CA TYR A 2 -13.69 -8.04 -2.99
C TYR A 2 -12.54 -7.73 -2.05
N ASN A 3 -12.01 -8.76 -1.40
CA ASN A 3 -10.77 -8.71 -0.64
C ASN A 3 -9.69 -9.47 -1.39
N LEU A 4 -8.61 -8.79 -1.74
CA LEU A 4 -7.53 -9.36 -2.54
C LEU A 4 -6.21 -9.26 -1.78
N PRO A 5 -5.24 -10.16 -2.04
CA PRO A 5 -3.94 -10.10 -1.40
C PRO A 5 -3.23 -8.77 -1.68
N GLN A 6 -2.66 -8.12 -0.67
CA GLN A 6 -2.01 -6.81 -0.78
C GLN A 6 -0.90 -6.80 -1.85
N GLY A 7 -0.04 -7.82 -1.86
CA GLY A 7 1.03 -7.91 -2.86
C GLY A 7 0.51 -8.04 -4.29
N THR A 8 -0.63 -8.71 -4.48
CA THR A 8 -1.30 -8.78 -5.78
C THR A 8 -1.85 -7.41 -6.18
N LEU A 9 -2.45 -6.64 -5.26
CA LEU A 9 -2.94 -5.29 -5.53
C LEU A 9 -1.80 -4.35 -5.95
N SER A 10 -0.65 -4.43 -5.28
CA SER A 10 0.54 -3.65 -5.64
C SER A 10 1.02 -3.93 -7.07
N GLN A 11 1.02 -5.19 -7.48
CA GLN A 11 1.34 -5.56 -8.85
C GLN A 11 0.22 -5.14 -9.82
N TYR A 12 -1.02 -5.30 -9.41
CA TYR A 12 -2.20 -4.97 -10.19
C TYR A 12 -2.23 -3.51 -10.64
N PHE A 13 -1.89 -2.56 -9.75
CA PHE A 13 -1.79 -1.15 -10.12
C PHE A 13 -0.74 -0.94 -11.23
N ARG A 14 0.41 -1.61 -11.16
CA ARG A 14 1.44 -1.54 -12.21
C ARG A 14 0.95 -2.10 -13.55
N ASP A 15 0.22 -3.20 -13.49
CA ASP A 15 -0.31 -3.84 -14.70
C ASP A 15 -1.43 -3.00 -15.34
N VAL A 16 -2.31 -2.39 -14.53
CA VAL A 16 -3.32 -1.44 -15.02
C VAL A 16 -2.65 -0.22 -15.64
N ALA A 17 -1.63 0.35 -14.97
CA ALA A 17 -0.85 1.48 -15.49
C ALA A 17 -0.17 1.14 -16.83
N ALA A 18 0.27 -0.09 -17.00
CA ALA A 18 0.88 -0.59 -18.23
C ALA A 18 -0.12 -1.01 -19.33
N HIS A 19 -1.43 -0.76 -19.13
CA HIS A 19 -2.52 -1.18 -20.04
C HIS A 19 -2.56 -2.71 -20.28
N ARG A 20 -2.08 -3.51 -19.34
CA ARG A 20 -2.20 -4.97 -19.42
C ARG A 20 -3.65 -5.41 -19.19
N LEU A 21 -3.99 -6.59 -19.69
CA LEU A 21 -5.34 -7.16 -19.54
C LEU A 21 -5.69 -7.52 -18.09
N GLY A 22 -4.70 -7.59 -17.22
CA GLY A 22 -4.81 -7.93 -15.79
C GLY A 22 -3.50 -8.49 -15.26
N THR A 23 -3.55 -8.97 -14.02
CA THR A 23 -2.40 -9.58 -13.33
C THR A 23 -2.55 -11.09 -13.30
N ILE A 24 -1.50 -11.81 -13.68
CA ILE A 24 -1.42 -13.27 -13.59
C ILE A 24 -0.40 -13.61 -12.51
N THR A 25 -0.80 -14.41 -11.53
CA THR A 25 0.06 -14.81 -10.42
C THR A 25 -0.48 -16.06 -9.73
N HIS A 26 0.41 -16.82 -9.10
CA HIS A 26 0.01 -17.93 -8.21
C HIS A 26 -0.44 -17.45 -6.82
N VAL A 27 -0.17 -16.16 -6.49
CA VAL A 27 -0.54 -15.60 -5.18
C VAL A 27 -2.04 -15.58 -5.00
N GLY A 28 -2.50 -16.26 -3.96
CA GLY A 28 -3.93 -16.40 -3.65
C GLY A 28 -4.51 -17.77 -3.99
N LEU A 29 -3.80 -18.65 -4.70
CA LEU A 29 -4.22 -20.05 -4.89
C LEU A 29 -4.42 -20.72 -3.53
N ASP A 30 -5.46 -21.54 -3.43
CA ASP A 30 -5.85 -22.28 -2.23
C ASP A 30 -6.14 -21.39 -0.99
N THR A 31 -6.39 -20.09 -1.21
CA THR A 31 -6.78 -19.13 -0.17
C THR A 31 -8.18 -18.55 -0.45
N PHE A 32 -8.62 -17.62 0.39
CA PHE A 32 -9.89 -16.89 0.19
C PHE A 32 -10.00 -16.17 -1.17
N ALA A 33 -8.88 -15.83 -1.81
CA ALA A 33 -8.87 -15.17 -3.12
C ALA A 33 -9.13 -16.15 -4.29
N ASP A 34 -8.95 -17.45 -4.06
CA ASP A 34 -9.19 -18.48 -5.06
C ASP A 34 -10.70 -18.61 -5.35
N PRO A 35 -11.14 -18.45 -6.61
CA PRO A 35 -12.56 -18.54 -6.95
C PRO A 35 -13.18 -19.92 -6.69
N ARG A 36 -12.35 -20.96 -6.55
CA ARG A 36 -12.81 -22.30 -6.14
C ARG A 36 -13.20 -22.36 -4.65
N ILE A 37 -12.78 -21.36 -3.84
CA ILE A 37 -13.10 -21.23 -2.41
C ILE A 37 -14.12 -20.10 -2.19
N SER A 38 -13.73 -18.84 -2.39
CA SER A 38 -14.64 -17.70 -2.25
C SER A 38 -14.37 -16.54 -3.22
N GLY A 39 -13.27 -16.59 -3.98
CA GLY A 39 -12.93 -15.56 -4.97
C GLY A 39 -12.74 -14.18 -4.39
N GLY A 40 -12.41 -14.07 -3.09
CA GLY A 40 -12.28 -12.82 -2.37
C GLY A 40 -13.61 -12.09 -2.10
N CYS A 41 -14.76 -12.72 -2.34
CA CYS A 41 -16.08 -12.11 -2.12
C CYS A 41 -16.33 -11.85 -0.64
N LEU A 42 -16.64 -10.58 -0.27
CA LEU A 42 -16.81 -10.15 1.12
C LEU A 42 -18.26 -10.03 1.58
N ASN A 43 -19.22 -10.02 0.66
CA ASN A 43 -20.64 -9.82 1.00
C ASN A 43 -21.57 -10.51 0.01
N ASP A 44 -22.82 -10.66 0.39
CA ASP A 44 -23.86 -11.34 -0.39
C ASP A 44 -24.24 -10.63 -1.69
N VAL A 45 -23.87 -9.36 -1.85
CA VAL A 45 -24.09 -8.58 -3.07
C VAL A 45 -23.07 -8.97 -4.15
N THR A 46 -21.88 -9.39 -3.75
CA THR A 46 -20.80 -9.80 -4.64
C THR A 46 -21.02 -11.27 -5.04
N LYS A 47 -21.73 -11.48 -6.14
CA LYS A 47 -22.14 -12.82 -6.59
C LYS A 47 -21.26 -13.41 -7.67
N GLU A 48 -20.52 -12.58 -8.39
CA GLU A 48 -19.66 -13.01 -9.48
C GLU A 48 -18.19 -12.99 -9.05
N ASN A 49 -17.48 -14.05 -9.38
CA ASN A 49 -16.05 -14.11 -9.12
C ASN A 49 -15.31 -13.13 -10.07
N PHE A 50 -14.66 -12.13 -9.49
CA PHE A 50 -13.77 -11.23 -10.22
C PHE A 50 -12.51 -11.96 -10.69
N VAL A 51 -11.95 -12.80 -9.82
CA VAL A 51 -10.73 -13.58 -10.08
C VAL A 51 -11.07 -14.84 -10.87
N LYS A 52 -10.20 -15.25 -11.78
CA LYS A 52 -10.35 -16.46 -12.60
C LYS A 52 -9.15 -17.37 -12.42
N VAL A 53 -9.37 -18.69 -12.40
CA VAL A 53 -8.28 -19.66 -12.52
C VAL A 53 -7.98 -19.85 -14.01
N ILE A 54 -6.71 -19.78 -14.35
CA ILE A 54 -6.20 -20.09 -15.70
C ILE A 54 -5.07 -21.11 -15.58
N ASN A 55 -4.94 -22.00 -16.55
CA ASN A 55 -3.84 -22.95 -16.59
C ASN A 55 -2.81 -22.50 -17.63
N ILE A 56 -1.56 -22.40 -17.21
CA ILE A 56 -0.44 -22.06 -18.09
C ILE A 56 0.57 -23.21 -17.98
N GLU A 57 0.78 -23.93 -19.06
CA GLU A 57 1.74 -25.05 -19.15
C GLU A 57 1.59 -26.09 -18.01
N GLY A 58 0.37 -26.42 -17.63
CA GLY A 58 0.08 -27.40 -16.58
C GLY A 58 0.06 -26.81 -15.16
N HIS A 59 0.33 -25.51 -14.99
CA HIS A 59 0.33 -24.81 -13.71
C HIS A 59 -0.89 -23.89 -13.57
N ASP A 60 -1.68 -24.10 -12.52
CA ASP A 60 -2.77 -23.18 -12.21
C ASP A 60 -2.24 -21.83 -11.75
N GLN A 61 -2.86 -20.78 -12.27
CA GLN A 61 -2.61 -19.39 -11.91
C GLN A 61 -3.93 -18.69 -11.66
N LEU A 62 -3.90 -17.62 -10.87
CA LEU A 62 -5.01 -16.68 -10.75
C LEU A 62 -4.82 -15.53 -11.74
N PHE A 63 -5.87 -15.22 -12.45
CA PHE A 63 -5.98 -14.06 -13.32
C PHE A 63 -6.91 -13.04 -12.67
N TYR A 64 -6.38 -11.87 -12.37
CA TYR A 64 -7.08 -10.69 -11.86
C TYR A 64 -7.32 -9.75 -13.03
N PRO A 65 -8.54 -9.73 -13.62
CA PRO A 65 -8.82 -8.92 -14.81
C PRO A 65 -8.65 -7.43 -14.54
N ARG A 66 -8.25 -6.67 -15.56
CA ARG A 66 -8.18 -5.22 -15.48
C ARG A 66 -9.55 -4.61 -15.18
N MET A 67 -9.57 -3.65 -14.27
CA MET A 67 -10.65 -2.68 -14.07
C MET A 67 -10.10 -1.27 -14.27
N ASP A 68 -10.83 -0.42 -14.94
CA ASP A 68 -10.48 0.99 -15.02
C ASP A 68 -10.78 1.69 -13.69
N MET A 69 -9.87 2.57 -13.28
CA MET A 69 -9.94 3.27 -12.00
C MET A 69 -10.40 4.70 -12.22
N ASN A 70 -11.54 5.06 -11.61
CA ASN A 70 -12.17 6.37 -11.86
C ASN A 70 -11.57 7.48 -11.00
N ILE A 71 -11.13 7.16 -9.77
CA ILE A 71 -10.56 8.14 -8.86
C ILE A 71 -9.54 7.48 -7.95
N GLY A 72 -8.44 8.18 -7.68
CA GLY A 72 -7.41 7.80 -6.73
C GLY A 72 -7.18 8.88 -5.69
N PHE A 73 -7.17 8.50 -4.42
CA PHE A 73 -6.80 9.39 -3.32
C PHE A 73 -5.42 9.00 -2.79
N ILE A 74 -4.52 9.96 -2.77
CA ILE A 74 -3.15 9.79 -2.31
C ILE A 74 -2.87 10.84 -1.24
N ARG A 75 -2.10 10.46 -0.23
CA ARG A 75 -1.53 11.41 0.73
C ARG A 75 -0.05 11.59 0.46
N GLY A 76 0.40 12.84 0.56
CA GLY A 76 1.80 13.20 0.50
C GLY A 76 2.13 14.27 1.53
N THR A 77 3.40 14.55 1.71
CA THR A 77 3.87 15.59 2.65
C THR A 77 3.75 16.97 2.03
N TYR A 78 4.40 17.19 0.90
CA TYR A 78 4.36 18.46 0.17
C TYR A 78 4.05 18.20 -1.29
N ALA A 79 3.33 19.14 -1.91
CA ALA A 79 3.24 19.23 -3.36
C ALA A 79 3.75 20.61 -3.82
N ASP A 80 4.30 20.67 -5.01
CA ASP A 80 4.55 21.97 -5.64
C ASP A 80 3.37 22.41 -6.51
N GLU A 81 3.41 23.67 -7.00
CA GLU A 81 2.37 24.25 -7.87
C GLU A 81 2.22 23.51 -9.21
N TRP A 82 3.16 22.63 -9.57
CA TRP A 82 3.11 21.80 -10.76
C TRP A 82 2.55 20.38 -10.47
N GLY A 83 2.14 20.14 -9.21
CA GLY A 83 1.57 18.87 -8.80
C GLY A 83 2.59 17.78 -8.46
N ASN A 84 3.89 18.08 -8.46
CA ASN A 84 4.90 17.12 -8.02
C ASN A 84 4.79 16.88 -6.51
N VAL A 85 4.76 15.62 -6.07
CA VAL A 85 4.50 15.26 -4.67
C VAL A 85 5.68 14.52 -4.07
N VAL A 86 6.09 14.93 -2.87
CA VAL A 86 7.06 14.23 -2.03
C VAL A 86 6.36 13.60 -0.83
N LEU A 87 6.85 12.43 -0.42
CA LEU A 87 6.33 11.62 0.68
C LEU A 87 7.45 11.43 1.71
N THR A 88 7.79 12.49 2.44
CA THR A 88 8.90 12.47 3.40
C THR A 88 8.46 12.20 4.83
N LYS A 89 7.22 12.53 5.19
CA LYS A 89 6.63 12.26 6.50
C LYS A 89 5.74 11.01 6.53
N GLU A 90 5.48 10.41 5.39
CA GLU A 90 4.77 9.15 5.31
C GLU A 90 5.67 7.99 5.74
N VAL A 91 5.09 6.99 6.43
CA VAL A 91 5.84 5.79 6.88
C VAL A 91 6.51 5.09 5.71
N SER A 92 5.87 5.08 4.55
CA SER A 92 6.38 4.53 3.30
C SER A 92 5.62 5.14 2.11
N PRO A 93 6.22 5.20 0.92
CA PRO A 93 5.49 5.60 -0.29
C PRO A 93 4.45 4.57 -0.74
N PHE A 94 4.51 3.33 -0.24
CA PHE A 94 3.62 2.22 -0.60
C PHE A 94 3.32 2.18 -2.12
N ASP A 95 2.04 2.16 -2.47
CA ASP A 95 1.57 2.09 -3.85
C ASP A 95 1.18 3.47 -4.44
N ALA A 96 1.58 4.58 -3.82
CA ALA A 96 1.18 5.93 -4.27
C ALA A 96 1.50 6.17 -5.75
N THR A 97 2.72 5.89 -6.18
CA THR A 97 3.14 6.07 -7.58
C THR A 97 2.38 5.16 -8.56
N PRO A 98 2.37 3.82 -8.38
CA PRO A 98 1.66 2.95 -9.31
C PRO A 98 0.15 3.17 -9.28
N LEU A 99 -0.45 3.58 -8.15
CA LEU A 99 -1.85 3.94 -8.08
C LEU A 99 -2.15 5.20 -8.92
N ALA A 100 -1.35 6.27 -8.75
CA ALA A 100 -1.49 7.48 -9.57
C ALA A 100 -1.42 7.17 -11.06
N GLN A 101 -0.45 6.38 -11.48
CA GLN A 101 -0.28 5.94 -12.86
C GLN A 101 -1.47 5.11 -13.37
N ALA A 102 -1.97 4.17 -12.54
CA ALA A 102 -3.10 3.32 -12.90
C ALA A 102 -4.38 4.14 -13.11
N VAL A 103 -4.66 5.08 -12.19
CA VAL A 103 -5.83 5.96 -12.27
C VAL A 103 -5.72 6.88 -13.49
N HIS A 104 -4.59 7.55 -13.66
CA HIS A 104 -4.34 8.44 -14.81
C HIS A 104 -4.51 7.71 -16.13
N ASN A 105 -3.88 6.52 -16.27
CA ASN A 105 -3.93 5.72 -17.49
C ASN A 105 -5.28 5.00 -17.71
N SER A 106 -6.16 5.02 -16.72
CA SER A 106 -7.57 4.62 -16.84
C SER A 106 -8.49 5.79 -17.24
N GLY A 107 -7.95 7.01 -17.40
CA GLY A 107 -8.74 8.23 -17.62
C GLY A 107 -9.47 8.71 -16.38
N GLY A 108 -9.03 8.30 -15.20
CA GLY A 108 -9.59 8.70 -13.91
C GLY A 108 -8.94 9.98 -13.37
N ILE A 109 -9.32 10.36 -12.17
CA ILE A 109 -8.91 11.58 -11.48
C ILE A 109 -8.04 11.23 -10.26
N VAL A 110 -6.85 11.82 -10.18
CA VAL A 110 -5.93 11.69 -9.05
C VAL A 110 -6.01 12.91 -8.16
N VAL A 111 -6.40 12.70 -6.91
CA VAL A 111 -6.50 13.73 -5.86
C VAL A 111 -5.44 13.46 -4.81
N VAL A 112 -4.61 14.45 -4.53
CA VAL A 112 -3.55 14.32 -3.52
C VAL A 112 -3.80 15.27 -2.37
N GLN A 113 -3.87 14.74 -1.15
CA GLN A 113 -3.88 15.50 0.09
C GLN A 113 -2.44 15.78 0.52
N VAL A 114 -2.11 17.02 0.86
CA VAL A 114 -0.78 17.40 1.34
C VAL A 114 -0.88 18.33 2.56
N GLU A 115 0.22 18.37 3.31
CA GLU A 115 0.39 19.33 4.40
C GLU A 115 0.52 20.76 3.87
N LYS A 116 1.30 20.93 2.79
CA LYS A 116 1.57 22.26 2.24
C LYS A 116 1.83 22.20 0.73
N ILE A 117 1.32 23.22 0.04
CA ILE A 117 1.68 23.49 -1.35
C ILE A 117 2.84 24.50 -1.35
N VAL A 118 3.91 24.16 -2.07
CA VAL A 118 5.11 25.01 -2.19
C VAL A 118 5.27 25.52 -3.63
N LYS A 119 6.14 26.49 -3.83
CA LYS A 119 6.38 27.08 -5.14
C LYS A 119 6.91 26.03 -6.13
N GLY A 120 6.45 26.10 -7.36
CA GLY A 120 6.85 25.19 -8.43
C GLY A 120 8.37 25.14 -8.64
N GLY A 121 8.92 23.93 -8.76
CA GLY A 121 10.35 23.71 -8.96
C GLY A 121 11.24 23.85 -7.72
N THR A 122 10.67 23.96 -6.51
CA THR A 122 11.46 24.07 -5.26
C THR A 122 11.67 22.72 -4.58
N LEU A 123 10.95 21.68 -4.96
CA LEU A 123 11.14 20.33 -4.44
C LEU A 123 12.38 19.69 -5.07
N ASP A 124 13.11 18.88 -4.29
CA ASP A 124 14.18 18.04 -4.83
C ASP A 124 13.57 16.97 -5.77
N PRO A 125 13.91 16.96 -7.07
CA PRO A 125 13.37 16.00 -8.02
C PRO A 125 13.61 14.54 -7.63
N LYS A 126 14.69 14.25 -6.89
CA LYS A 126 15.00 12.87 -6.43
C LYS A 126 14.04 12.39 -5.36
N LEU A 127 13.39 13.30 -4.63
CA LEU A 127 12.43 12.98 -3.59
C LEU A 127 10.99 12.91 -4.11
N VAL A 128 10.73 13.40 -5.33
CA VAL A 128 9.41 13.31 -5.95
C VAL A 128 9.03 11.84 -6.16
N LYS A 129 7.95 11.43 -5.53
CA LYS A 129 7.40 10.06 -5.65
C LYS A 129 6.20 10.00 -6.60
N VAL A 130 5.40 11.06 -6.64
CA VAL A 130 4.30 11.16 -7.60
C VAL A 130 4.55 12.40 -8.47
N PRO A 131 4.96 12.20 -9.74
CA PRO A 131 5.12 13.29 -10.70
C PRO A 131 3.80 14.01 -10.98
N GLY A 132 3.85 15.33 -11.13
CA GLY A 132 2.69 16.19 -11.34
C GLY A 132 1.87 15.83 -12.58
N ILE A 133 2.48 15.20 -13.58
CA ILE A 133 1.77 14.74 -14.79
C ILE A 133 0.63 13.75 -14.48
N TYR A 134 0.67 13.08 -13.32
CA TYR A 134 -0.37 12.13 -12.90
C TYR A 134 -1.38 12.74 -11.92
N VAL A 135 -1.22 14.00 -11.51
CA VAL A 135 -2.01 14.64 -10.46
C VAL A 135 -2.97 15.66 -11.06
N ASP A 136 -4.26 15.48 -10.79
CA ASP A 136 -5.29 16.41 -11.27
C ASP A 136 -5.64 17.47 -10.22
N TYR A 137 -5.65 17.09 -8.94
CA TYR A 137 -6.00 17.99 -7.84
C TYR A 137 -5.06 17.81 -6.65
N VAL A 138 -4.63 18.94 -6.08
CA VAL A 138 -3.90 18.98 -4.82
C VAL A 138 -4.76 19.69 -3.78
N VAL A 139 -4.96 19.04 -2.64
CA VAL A 139 -5.73 19.57 -1.50
C VAL A 139 -4.79 19.78 -0.32
N GLN A 140 -4.56 21.04 0.05
CA GLN A 140 -3.83 21.37 1.26
C GLN A 140 -4.74 21.22 2.48
N VAL A 141 -4.24 20.53 3.52
CA VAL A 141 -4.95 20.33 4.79
C VAL A 141 -4.05 20.81 5.91
N ASP A 142 -4.40 21.96 6.50
CA ASP A 142 -3.62 22.59 7.57
C ASP A 142 -3.83 21.92 8.94
N ASP A 143 -4.99 21.30 9.15
CA ASP A 143 -5.38 20.62 10.40
C ASP A 143 -4.59 19.31 10.57
N GLU A 144 -3.67 19.28 11.53
CA GLU A 144 -2.82 18.13 11.81
C GLU A 144 -3.61 16.89 12.22
N THR A 145 -4.76 17.07 12.89
CA THR A 145 -5.61 15.94 13.32
C THR A 145 -6.23 15.19 12.14
N LYS A 146 -6.26 15.83 10.96
CA LYS A 146 -6.76 15.25 9.71
C LYS A 146 -5.65 14.74 8.77
N ARG A 147 -4.39 14.86 9.22
CA ARG A 147 -3.20 14.44 8.48
C ARG A 147 -2.43 13.37 9.25
N GLN A 148 -3.13 12.42 9.85
CA GLN A 148 -2.49 11.35 10.61
C GLN A 148 -1.51 10.56 9.73
N GLN A 149 -0.31 10.35 10.24
CA GLN A 149 0.74 9.57 9.55
C GLN A 149 0.34 8.09 9.49
N SER A 150 -0.26 7.60 10.55
CA SER A 150 -0.82 6.27 10.69
C SER A 150 -2.09 6.32 11.53
N PHE A 151 -2.76 5.21 11.76
CA PHE A 151 -3.97 5.15 12.58
C PHE A 151 -3.68 5.66 13.99
N ASP A 152 -4.43 6.69 14.44
CA ASP A 152 -4.32 7.33 15.75
C ASP A 152 -2.92 7.91 16.07
N CYS A 153 -2.09 8.14 15.05
CA CYS A 153 -0.77 8.72 15.19
C CYS A 153 -0.63 9.93 14.24
N GLU A 154 -0.46 11.13 14.78
CA GLU A 154 -0.28 12.33 13.96
C GLU A 154 1.05 12.29 13.21
N TYR A 155 2.15 12.52 13.90
CA TYR A 155 3.49 12.40 13.31
C TYR A 155 4.49 11.85 14.33
N ASP A 156 5.15 10.77 13.95
CA ASP A 156 6.25 10.17 14.70
C ASP A 156 7.48 10.05 13.79
N PRO A 157 8.55 10.81 14.05
CA PRO A 157 9.76 10.79 13.23
C PRO A 157 10.52 9.46 13.30
N SER A 158 10.22 8.59 14.25
CA SER A 158 10.80 7.25 14.30
C SER A 158 10.27 6.34 13.20
N LEU A 159 9.04 6.60 12.72
CA LEU A 159 8.42 5.83 11.64
C LEU A 159 8.96 6.21 10.25
N THR A 160 9.61 7.36 10.12
CA THR A 160 10.27 7.80 8.88
C THR A 160 11.78 7.56 8.87
N GLY A 161 12.34 7.15 10.00
CA GLY A 161 13.78 6.98 10.17
C GLY A 161 14.54 8.28 10.44
N GLU A 162 13.85 9.41 10.65
CA GLU A 162 14.48 10.68 11.06
C GLU A 162 15.09 10.57 12.46
N THR A 163 14.47 9.78 13.31
CA THR A 163 15.00 9.45 14.65
C THR A 163 15.07 7.94 14.81
N THR A 164 16.06 7.49 15.60
CA THR A 164 16.22 6.09 15.94
C THR A 164 15.94 5.89 17.41
N ILE A 165 14.99 5.01 17.74
CA ILE A 165 14.70 4.63 19.13
C ILE A 165 15.47 3.35 19.44
N PRO A 166 16.45 3.38 20.37
CA PRO A 166 17.15 2.17 20.79
C PRO A 166 16.16 1.17 21.39
N VAL A 167 16.27 -0.12 21.02
CA VAL A 167 15.38 -1.19 21.55
C VAL A 167 15.32 -1.19 23.09
N LYS A 168 16.43 -0.85 23.77
CA LYS A 168 16.49 -0.75 25.23
C LYS A 168 15.66 0.38 25.84
N ALA A 169 15.28 1.39 25.03
CA ALA A 169 14.45 2.50 25.48
C ALA A 169 12.96 2.21 25.29
N LEU A 170 12.60 1.09 24.65
CA LEU A 170 11.21 0.70 24.47
C LEU A 170 10.68 0.02 25.74
N ASP A 171 9.61 0.53 26.28
CA ASP A 171 8.89 -0.12 27.37
C ASP A 171 8.32 -1.46 26.93
N PRO A 172 8.42 -2.51 27.75
CA PRO A 172 7.81 -3.79 27.44
C PRO A 172 6.30 -3.64 27.30
N ALA A 173 5.73 -4.09 26.19
CA ALA A 173 4.29 -4.10 26.00
C ALA A 173 3.58 -4.83 27.18
N PRO A 174 2.41 -4.35 27.63
CA PRO A 174 1.68 -4.95 28.75
C PRO A 174 1.27 -6.39 28.41
N LEU A 175 1.11 -7.22 29.47
CA LEU A 175 0.68 -8.60 29.29
C LEU A 175 -0.78 -8.65 28.85
N ASN A 176 -0.98 -9.02 27.59
CA ASN A 176 -2.27 -9.23 26.97
C ASN A 176 -2.21 -10.40 25.97
N ALA A 177 -3.29 -10.73 25.31
CA ALA A 177 -3.33 -11.84 24.35
C ALA A 177 -2.26 -11.71 23.24
N LYS A 178 -2.05 -10.50 22.69
CA LYS A 178 -1.02 -10.22 21.68
C LYS A 178 0.39 -10.48 22.25
N LYS A 179 0.65 -10.08 23.49
CA LYS A 179 1.95 -10.33 24.15
C LYS A 179 2.19 -11.82 24.35
N VAL A 180 1.18 -12.59 24.69
CA VAL A 180 1.28 -14.07 24.84
C VAL A 180 1.59 -14.71 23.51
N ILE A 181 0.91 -14.30 22.43
CA ILE A 181 1.17 -14.78 21.07
C ILE A 181 2.60 -14.45 20.65
N ALA A 182 3.03 -13.21 20.85
CA ALA A 182 4.39 -12.78 20.52
C ALA A 182 5.46 -13.57 21.29
N ARG A 183 5.24 -13.82 22.59
CA ARG A 183 6.15 -14.67 23.40
C ARG A 183 6.22 -16.10 22.87
N ARG A 184 5.09 -16.68 22.47
CA ARG A 184 5.05 -18.02 21.88
C ARG A 184 5.81 -18.06 20.56
N ALA A 185 5.58 -17.09 19.69
CA ALA A 185 6.30 -16.96 18.42
C ALA A 185 7.80 -16.80 18.63
N ALA A 186 8.22 -15.98 19.60
CA ALA A 186 9.62 -15.75 19.92
C ALA A 186 10.38 -17.05 20.31
N LEU A 187 9.71 -18.06 20.88
CA LEU A 187 10.34 -19.34 21.18
C LEU A 187 10.81 -20.08 19.91
N LEU A 188 10.18 -19.85 18.79
CA LEU A 188 10.59 -20.45 17.50
C LEU A 188 11.91 -19.85 17.02
N LEU A 189 12.21 -18.60 17.40
CA LEU A 189 13.43 -17.90 17.01
C LEU A 189 14.67 -18.40 17.74
N LEU A 190 14.51 -19.05 18.90
CA LEU A 190 15.64 -19.55 19.72
C LEU A 190 16.52 -20.58 18.96
N ASN A 191 15.95 -21.27 17.98
CA ASN A 191 16.65 -22.27 17.19
C ASN A 191 17.07 -21.75 15.80
N MET A 192 16.88 -20.46 15.55
CA MET A 192 17.25 -19.85 14.27
C MET A 192 18.67 -19.30 14.32
N SER A 193 19.29 -19.15 13.15
CA SER A 193 20.57 -18.45 13.02
C SER A 193 20.46 -16.99 13.47
N SER A 194 21.54 -16.42 13.99
CA SER A 194 21.63 -14.98 14.29
C SER A 194 21.45 -14.08 13.04
N GLU A 195 21.57 -14.66 11.85
CA GLU A 195 21.37 -13.98 10.56
C GLU A 195 19.98 -14.23 9.96
N ALA A 196 19.06 -14.81 10.74
CA ALA A 196 17.72 -15.09 10.27
C ALA A 196 16.97 -13.79 9.89
N VAL A 197 16.38 -13.77 8.72
CA VAL A 197 15.51 -12.69 8.25
C VAL A 197 14.08 -13.01 8.64
N ILE A 198 13.45 -12.10 9.38
CA ILE A 198 12.08 -12.27 9.87
C ILE A 198 11.20 -11.22 9.18
N ASN A 199 10.15 -11.66 8.51
CA ASN A 199 9.11 -10.79 7.97
C ASN A 199 7.97 -10.70 8.99
N LEU A 200 7.71 -9.49 9.47
CA LEU A 200 6.57 -9.18 10.35
C LEU A 200 5.48 -8.53 9.49
N GLY A 201 4.34 -9.20 9.37
CA GLY A 201 3.14 -8.61 8.80
C GLY A 201 2.49 -7.63 9.80
N ILE A 202 2.01 -6.51 9.32
CA ILE A 202 1.23 -5.49 10.03
C ILE A 202 -0.18 -5.40 9.45
#